data_c34bf2726cb7600adf1b484da42ed64a
#
_entry.id   c34bf2726cb7600adf1b484da42ed64a
#
_cell.length_a   1.000
_cell.length_b   1.000
_cell.length_c   1.000
_cell.angle_alpha   90.00
_cell.angle_beta   90.00
_cell.angle_gamma   90.00
#
_symmetry.space_group_name_H-M   'P 1'
#
loop_
_entity.id
_entity.type
_entity.pdbx_description
1 polymer ?
#
loop_
_entity_poly.entity_id
_entity_poly.type
_entity_poly.pdbx_seq_one_letter_code
_entity_poly.pdbx_strand_id
1 'polypeptide(L)'
;YIIDKKKQPHANAAQRFNGKVWVLVNHHSFSAAASFAWTVKAFKIGTLVGEEAGGMNVSYGDVVGYVLPHSKLQLSISFKRFWLFGADENNIHGALPDIEVESNKALEVVLDRISH
;
A
#
# COMPACT_ATOMS: atom_id res chain seq x y z
N TYR A 1 3.60 17.12 9.26
CA TYR A 1 3.29 16.85 7.83
C TYR A 1 2.38 17.98 7.33
N ILE A 2 2.88 18.77 6.40
CA ILE A 2 2.05 19.74 5.68
C ILE A 2 1.37 18.95 4.56
N ILE A 3 0.11 18.57 4.76
CA ILE A 3 -0.72 18.08 3.66
C ILE A 3 -0.97 19.29 2.75
N ASP A 4 -0.39 19.29 1.57
CA ASP A 4 -0.70 20.32 0.58
C ASP A 4 -2.15 20.15 0.12
N LYS A 5 -3.03 20.91 0.75
CA LYS A 5 -4.46 20.95 0.43
C LYS A 5 -4.76 21.49 -0.98
N LYS A 6 -3.73 21.88 -1.74
CA LYS A 6 -3.88 22.47 -3.09
C LYS A 6 -3.86 21.46 -4.22
N LYS A 7 -3.57 20.17 -3.97
CA LYS A 7 -3.73 19.13 -4.99
C LYS A 7 -5.21 18.83 -5.20
N GLN A 8 -5.82 19.66 -6.02
CA GLN A 8 -7.19 19.44 -6.48
C GLN A 8 -7.22 18.47 -7.67
N PRO A 9 -8.31 17.70 -7.84
CA PRO A 9 -8.50 16.91 -9.05
C PRO A 9 -8.36 17.79 -10.28
N HIS A 10 -7.81 17.24 -11.37
CA HIS A 10 -7.65 17.99 -12.61
C HIS A 10 -8.95 18.71 -12.99
N ALA A 11 -8.89 20.02 -13.23
CA ALA A 11 -10.08 20.85 -13.45
C ALA A 11 -10.90 20.40 -14.68
N ASN A 12 -10.20 19.92 -15.73
CA ASN A 12 -10.84 19.42 -16.94
C ASN A 12 -11.39 17.99 -16.71
N ALA A 13 -12.71 17.86 -16.62
CA ALA A 13 -13.38 16.56 -16.43
C ALA A 13 -13.07 15.53 -17.54
N ALA A 14 -12.82 15.99 -18.75
CA ALA A 14 -12.46 15.12 -19.89
C ALA A 14 -11.09 14.45 -19.74
N GLN A 15 -10.22 14.99 -18.88
CA GLN A 15 -8.89 14.43 -18.60
C GLN A 15 -8.87 13.56 -17.33
N ARG A 16 -10.02 13.34 -16.67
CA ARG A 16 -10.13 12.45 -15.53
C ARG A 16 -10.35 11.02 -16.00
N PHE A 17 -9.61 10.11 -15.39
CA PHE A 17 -9.88 8.69 -15.59
C PHE A 17 -11.19 8.32 -14.86
N ASN A 18 -12.14 7.77 -15.59
CA ASN A 18 -13.45 7.35 -15.08
C ASN A 18 -13.64 5.82 -15.16
N GLY A 19 -12.61 5.09 -15.54
CA GLY A 19 -12.66 3.63 -15.64
C GLY A 19 -12.53 2.94 -14.28
N LYS A 20 -12.80 1.64 -14.27
CA LYS A 20 -12.55 0.80 -13.10
C LYS A 20 -11.05 0.59 -12.90
N VAL A 21 -10.60 0.68 -11.66
CA VAL A 21 -9.21 0.44 -11.27
C VAL A 21 -9.14 -0.90 -10.53
N TRP A 22 -8.26 -1.77 -10.98
CA TRP A 22 -7.96 -3.04 -10.35
C TRP A 22 -6.50 -3.03 -9.92
N VAL A 23 -6.23 -3.41 -8.69
CA VAL A 23 -4.87 -3.43 -8.13
C VAL A 23 -4.57 -4.84 -7.67
N LEU A 24 -3.57 -5.46 -8.29
CA LEU A 24 -3.09 -6.79 -7.90
C LEU A 24 -2.14 -6.66 -6.73
N VAL A 25 -2.39 -7.40 -5.67
CA VAL A 25 -1.61 -7.37 -4.42
C VAL A 25 -1.25 -8.77 -3.95
N ASN A 26 -0.13 -8.88 -3.29
CA ASN A 26 0.30 -10.10 -2.60
C ASN A 26 1.25 -9.76 -1.44
N HIS A 27 1.74 -10.79 -0.76
CA HIS A 27 2.67 -10.65 0.36
C HIS A 27 4.01 -9.97 0.01
N HIS A 28 4.37 -9.86 -1.27
CA HIS A 28 5.54 -9.08 -1.73
C HIS A 28 5.22 -7.59 -1.95
N SER A 29 3.94 -7.20 -1.89
CA SER A 29 3.55 -5.79 -1.92
C SER A 29 3.94 -5.15 -0.59
N PHE A 30 5.10 -4.47 -0.58
CA PHE A 30 5.73 -3.98 0.65
C PHE A 30 6.04 -2.48 0.58
N SER A 31 6.25 -1.84 1.73
CA SER A 31 6.62 -0.43 1.85
C SER A 31 5.64 0.48 1.09
N ALA A 32 6.10 1.29 0.15
CA ALA A 32 5.28 2.21 -0.64
C ALA A 32 4.16 1.49 -1.42
N ALA A 33 4.40 0.28 -1.92
CA ALA A 33 3.39 -0.52 -2.62
C ALA A 33 2.24 -0.94 -1.69
N ALA A 34 2.55 -1.35 -0.46
CA ALA A 34 1.54 -1.67 0.55
C ALA A 34 0.74 -0.44 0.98
N SER A 35 1.43 0.70 1.18
CA SER A 35 0.76 1.97 1.51
C SER A 35 -0.16 2.45 0.39
N PHE A 36 0.23 2.22 -0.87
CA PHE A 36 -0.62 2.49 -2.03
C PHE A 36 -1.86 1.59 -2.03
N ALA A 37 -1.69 0.27 -1.86
CA ALA A 37 -2.80 -0.67 -1.78
C ALA A 37 -3.78 -0.30 -0.65
N TRP A 38 -3.25 0.00 0.54
CA TRP A 38 -4.05 0.49 1.66
C TRP A 38 -4.84 1.75 1.31
N THR A 39 -4.20 2.73 0.66
CA THR A 39 -4.84 3.98 0.23
C THR A 39 -5.96 3.72 -0.77
N VAL A 40 -5.72 2.86 -1.77
CA VAL A 40 -6.75 2.46 -2.75
C VAL A 40 -7.97 1.90 -2.06
N LYS A 41 -7.79 1.02 -1.09
CA LYS A 41 -8.88 0.42 -0.31
C LYS A 41 -9.57 1.43 0.60
N ALA A 42 -8.82 2.17 1.40
CA ALA A 42 -9.35 3.13 2.37
C ALA A 42 -10.20 4.24 1.73
N PHE A 43 -9.81 4.69 0.55
CA PHE A 43 -10.52 5.72 -0.21
C PHE A 43 -11.43 5.18 -1.32
N LYS A 44 -11.58 3.87 -1.43
CA LYS A 44 -12.43 3.20 -2.42
C LYS A 44 -12.13 3.63 -3.87
N ILE A 45 -10.85 3.80 -4.19
CA ILE A 45 -10.37 4.25 -5.51
C ILE A 45 -10.43 3.11 -6.52
N GLY A 46 -10.31 1.86 -6.06
CA GLY A 46 -10.28 0.68 -6.91
C GLY A 46 -10.55 -0.59 -6.12
N THR A 47 -10.47 -1.72 -6.78
CA THR A 47 -10.65 -3.06 -6.21
C THR A 47 -9.30 -3.75 -6.06
N LEU A 48 -8.98 -4.25 -4.87
CA LEU A 48 -7.79 -5.04 -4.62
C LEU A 48 -8.08 -6.52 -4.89
N VAL A 49 -7.19 -7.18 -5.63
CA VAL A 49 -7.32 -8.60 -5.99
C VAL A 49 -6.01 -9.33 -5.70
N GLY A 50 -6.09 -10.46 -5.04
CA GLY A 50 -4.93 -11.30 -4.74
C GLY A 50 -4.86 -11.74 -3.29
N GLU A 51 -3.72 -11.53 -2.66
CA GLU A 51 -3.43 -11.89 -1.28
C GLU A 51 -3.21 -10.63 -0.43
N GLU A 52 -3.22 -10.77 0.89
CA GLU A 52 -2.88 -9.68 1.81
C GLU A 52 -1.51 -9.09 1.47
N ALA A 53 -1.42 -7.76 1.45
CA ALA A 53 -0.15 -7.06 1.25
C ALA A 53 0.81 -7.30 2.43
N GLY A 54 2.12 -7.48 2.14
CA GLY A 54 3.11 -7.77 3.18
C GLY A 54 3.51 -6.58 4.05
N GLY A 55 3.17 -5.35 3.65
CA GLY A 55 3.42 -4.15 4.45
C GLY A 55 2.23 -3.79 5.33
N MET A 56 2.51 -3.50 6.60
CA MET A 56 1.51 -3.28 7.64
C MET A 56 0.94 -1.86 7.62
N ASN A 57 -0.30 -1.71 8.07
CA ASN A 57 -1.01 -0.43 8.24
C ASN A 57 -0.40 0.48 9.32
N VAL A 58 0.28 -0.10 10.30
CA VAL A 58 1.15 0.59 11.25
C VAL A 58 2.53 -0.05 11.14
N SER A 59 3.55 0.73 10.87
CA SER A 59 4.90 0.22 10.62
C SER A 59 5.97 1.23 11.02
N TYR A 60 7.22 0.79 10.98
CA TYR A 60 8.38 1.66 11.19
C TYR A 60 9.25 1.67 9.94
N GLY A 61 9.82 2.81 9.63
CA GLY A 61 10.72 2.99 8.50
C GLY A 61 11.62 4.18 8.69
N ASP A 62 12.25 4.60 7.60
CA ASP A 62 13.34 5.56 7.62
C ASP A 62 14.40 5.20 8.67
N VAL A 63 15.58 4.83 8.22
CA VAL A 63 16.61 4.26 9.09
C VAL A 63 17.77 5.24 9.33
N VAL A 64 18.30 5.20 10.54
CA VAL A 64 19.60 5.76 10.90
C VAL A 64 20.59 4.61 10.99
N GLY A 65 21.68 4.75 10.25
CA GLY A 65 22.81 3.81 10.34
C GLY A 65 23.76 4.18 11.48
N TYR A 66 24.18 3.19 12.23
CA TYR A 66 25.20 3.32 13.27
C TYR A 66 26.21 2.20 13.17
N VAL A 67 27.50 2.52 13.35
CA VAL A 67 28.59 1.52 13.38
C VAL A 67 29.05 1.34 14.82
N LEU A 68 28.94 0.12 15.32
CA LEU A 68 29.39 -0.22 16.66
C LEU A 68 30.91 -0.01 16.77
N PRO A 69 31.41 0.76 17.78
CA PRO A 69 32.81 1.21 17.79
C PRO A 69 33.82 0.06 17.94
N HIS A 70 33.49 -1.01 18.65
CA HIS A 70 34.38 -2.13 18.88
C HIS A 70 34.27 -3.22 17.81
N SER A 71 33.07 -3.76 17.56
CA SER A 71 32.85 -4.85 16.62
C SER A 71 32.82 -4.43 15.17
N LYS A 72 32.66 -3.12 14.89
CA LYS A 72 32.46 -2.56 13.53
C LYS A 72 31.21 -3.08 12.83
N LEU A 73 30.30 -3.74 13.52
CA LEU A 73 29.03 -4.16 12.97
C LEU A 73 28.17 -2.93 12.65
N GLN A 74 27.50 -3.01 11.51
CA GLN A 74 26.53 -1.99 11.10
C GLN A 74 25.17 -2.29 11.72
N LEU A 75 24.56 -1.28 12.30
CA LEU A 75 23.22 -1.32 12.88
C LEU A 75 22.34 -0.31 12.16
N SER A 76 21.15 -0.74 11.77
CA SER A 76 20.12 0.14 11.20
C SER A 76 18.92 0.19 12.13
N ILE A 77 18.53 1.40 12.52
CA ILE A 77 17.44 1.63 13.46
C ILE A 77 16.37 2.45 12.75
N SER A 78 15.17 1.90 12.64
CA SER A 78 14.00 2.65 12.14
C SER A 78 13.57 3.66 13.21
N PHE A 79 13.43 4.92 12.82
CA PHE A 79 13.10 5.99 13.76
C PHE A 79 11.77 6.67 13.48
N LYS A 80 11.15 6.41 12.31
CA LYS A 80 9.88 7.00 11.94
C LYS A 80 8.77 5.96 12.01
N ARG A 81 7.70 6.27 12.75
CA ARG A 81 6.48 5.47 12.78
C ARG A 81 5.52 5.97 11.70
N PHE A 82 5.08 5.06 10.85
CA PHE A 82 4.05 5.29 9.84
C PHE A 82 2.71 4.74 10.33
N TRP A 83 1.69 5.57 10.21
CA TRP A 83 0.32 5.22 10.56
C TRP A 83 -0.57 5.57 9.38
N LEU A 84 -1.10 4.56 8.71
CA LEU A 84 -1.92 4.77 7.53
C LEU A 84 -3.33 5.23 7.93
N PHE A 85 -4.01 5.90 7.01
CA PHE A 85 -5.34 6.44 7.28
C PHE A 85 -6.32 5.33 7.68
N GLY A 86 -7.00 5.50 8.82
CA GLY A 86 -7.94 4.52 9.36
C GLY A 86 -7.30 3.26 9.96
N ALA A 87 -5.97 3.22 10.11
CA ALA A 87 -5.29 2.10 10.76
C ALA A 87 -5.59 2.06 12.27
N ASP A 88 -5.61 0.85 12.82
CA ASP A 88 -5.76 0.58 14.25
C ASP A 88 -4.54 -0.19 14.76
N GLU A 89 -3.87 0.33 15.78
CA GLU A 89 -2.70 -0.32 16.38
C GLU A 89 -3.02 -1.61 17.14
N ASN A 90 -4.29 -1.82 17.49
CA ASN A 90 -4.74 -3.08 18.08
C ASN A 90 -5.06 -4.15 17.02
N ASN A 91 -5.07 -3.75 15.74
CA ASN A 91 -5.34 -4.63 14.62
C ASN A 91 -4.36 -4.31 13.46
N ILE A 92 -3.10 -4.71 13.65
CA ILE A 92 -2.03 -4.45 12.68
C ILE A 92 -2.03 -5.55 11.63
N HIS A 93 -2.25 -5.17 10.38
CA HIS A 93 -2.28 -6.07 9.22
C HIS A 93 -1.95 -5.32 7.92
N GLY A 94 -1.72 -6.06 6.84
CA GLY A 94 -1.56 -5.49 5.50
C GLY A 94 -2.89 -5.08 4.87
N ALA A 95 -2.83 -4.53 3.67
CA ALA A 95 -4.05 -4.27 2.90
C ALA A 95 -4.67 -5.61 2.48
N LEU A 96 -5.86 -5.91 3.01
CA LEU A 96 -6.61 -7.11 2.65
C LEU A 96 -7.25 -6.92 1.28
N PRO A 97 -7.16 -7.91 0.36
CA PRO A 97 -7.82 -7.84 -0.93
C PRO A 97 -9.36 -7.80 -0.78
N ASP A 98 -10.04 -7.22 -1.77
CA ASP A 98 -11.50 -7.29 -1.88
C ASP A 98 -11.93 -8.60 -2.55
N ILE A 99 -11.04 -9.17 -3.35
CA ILE A 99 -11.19 -10.49 -3.97
C ILE A 99 -9.94 -11.29 -3.62
N GLU A 100 -10.11 -12.21 -2.68
CA GLU A 100 -9.04 -13.09 -2.25
C GLU A 100 -8.84 -14.23 -3.26
N VAL A 101 -7.61 -14.36 -3.75
CA VAL A 101 -7.19 -15.37 -4.73
C VAL A 101 -5.67 -15.49 -4.71
N GLU A 102 -5.15 -16.68 -5.02
CA GLU A 102 -3.71 -16.89 -5.16
C GLU A 102 -3.09 -15.88 -6.14
N SER A 103 -1.95 -15.33 -5.80
CA SER A 103 -1.33 -14.24 -6.55
C SER A 103 -1.06 -14.57 -8.02
N ASN A 104 -0.77 -15.83 -8.34
CA ASN A 104 -0.56 -16.31 -9.71
C ASN A 104 -1.84 -16.33 -10.56
N LYS A 105 -3.03 -16.30 -9.93
CA LYS A 105 -4.34 -16.29 -10.60
C LYS A 105 -5.00 -14.91 -10.61
N ALA A 106 -4.45 -13.96 -9.85
CA ALA A 106 -5.08 -12.65 -9.66
C ALA A 106 -5.32 -11.89 -10.98
N LEU A 107 -4.37 -11.94 -11.90
CA LEU A 107 -4.51 -11.30 -13.22
C LEU A 107 -5.61 -11.96 -14.05
N GLU A 108 -5.67 -13.28 -14.10
CA GLU A 108 -6.70 -14.02 -14.85
C GLU A 108 -8.09 -13.66 -14.35
N VAL A 109 -8.30 -13.69 -13.03
CA VAL A 109 -9.57 -13.32 -12.40
C VAL A 109 -10.01 -11.89 -12.76
N VAL A 110 -9.06 -10.95 -12.83
CA VAL A 110 -9.38 -9.57 -13.24
C VAL A 110 -9.75 -9.50 -14.73
N LEU A 111 -8.99 -10.17 -15.59
CA LEU A 111 -9.27 -10.17 -17.03
C LEU A 111 -10.65 -10.76 -17.34
N ASP A 112 -11.02 -11.85 -16.69
CA ASP A 112 -12.36 -12.43 -16.82
C ASP A 112 -13.46 -11.45 -16.43
N ARG A 113 -13.27 -10.70 -15.33
CA ARG A 113 -14.24 -9.69 -14.86
C ARG A 113 -14.34 -8.43 -15.72
N ILE A 114 -13.33 -8.15 -16.52
CA ILE A 114 -13.33 -7.03 -17.47
C ILE A 114 -14.02 -7.43 -18.77
N SER A 115 -13.93 -8.71 -19.14
CA SER A 115 -14.46 -9.23 -20.41
C SER A 115 -15.97 -9.49 -20.37
N HIS A 116 -16.56 -9.48 -19.18
CA HIS A 116 -17.99 -9.66 -18.94
C HIS A 116 -18.61 -8.40 -18.30
#